data_e5a0c4a06cbd7b71dbb6ca8e5dbe78a9
#
_entry.id   e5a0c4a06cbd7b71dbb6ca8e5dbe78a9
#
_cell.length_a   1.000
_cell.length_b   1.000
_cell.length_c   1.000
_cell.angle_alpha   90.00
_cell.angle_beta   90.00
_cell.angle_gamma   90.00
#
_symmetry.space_group_name_H-M   'P 1'
#
loop_
_entity.id
_entity.type
_entity.pdbx_description
1 polymer ?
#
loop_
_entity_poly.entity_id
_entity_poly.type
_entity_poly.pdbx_seq_one_letter_code
_entity_poly.pdbx_strand_id
1 'polypeptide(L)'
;MMLESDGGVFRPTGFGFSGSEAGRARVRDIATLLAGIHADAIGASGGGADIGPSVQQAGIPAMSLEVEGNYFLIHHTPADTIDKIDPLDIARSSAAIAVMTYVIAEMPERLR
;
A
#
# COMPACT_ATOMS: atom_id res chain seq x y z
N MET A 1 3.66 -12.37 2.53
CA MET A 1 3.15 -11.20 1.80
C MET A 1 4.32 -10.32 1.40
N MET A 2 4.27 -9.69 0.26
CA MET A 2 5.17 -8.61 -0.14
C MET A 2 4.35 -7.32 -0.34
N LEU A 3 4.95 -6.17 -0.05
CA LEU A 3 4.36 -4.85 -0.23
C LEU A 3 5.30 -3.99 -1.04
N GLU A 4 4.76 -3.28 -2.02
CA GLU A 4 5.45 -2.27 -2.83
C GLU A 4 4.74 -0.92 -2.69
N SER A 5 5.49 0.17 -2.65
CA SER A 5 4.96 1.53 -2.63
C SER A 5 5.68 2.35 -3.71
N ASP A 6 5.15 2.30 -4.92
CA ASP A 6 5.75 2.89 -6.12
C ASP A 6 4.87 3.99 -6.75
N GLY A 7 3.73 4.30 -6.16
CA GLY A 7 2.81 5.35 -6.61
C GLY A 7 3.14 6.77 -6.11
N GLY A 8 4.34 6.98 -5.58
CA GLY A 8 4.73 8.23 -4.93
C GLY A 8 4.27 8.31 -3.47
N VAL A 9 4.58 9.44 -2.83
CA VAL A 9 4.27 9.71 -1.41
C VAL A 9 3.22 10.81 -1.26
N PHE A 10 2.19 10.76 -2.10
CA PHE A 10 1.02 11.60 -2.01
C PHE A 10 0.09 11.11 -0.89
N ARG A 11 -1.02 11.79 -0.70
CA ARG A 11 -2.01 11.41 0.32
C ARG A 11 -2.47 9.96 0.13
N PRO A 12 -2.29 9.08 1.13
CA PRO A 12 -2.73 7.70 1.02
C PRO A 12 -4.26 7.61 1.05
N THR A 13 -4.82 6.71 0.26
CA THR A 13 -6.24 6.39 0.22
C THR A 13 -6.54 4.98 0.74
N GLY A 14 -5.52 4.12 0.77
CA GLY A 14 -5.66 2.74 1.21
C GLY A 14 -4.61 1.83 0.62
N PHE A 15 -5.02 0.58 0.36
CA PHE A 15 -4.13 -0.44 -0.18
C PHE A 15 -4.80 -1.23 -1.29
N GLY A 16 -4.04 -1.54 -2.34
CA GLY A 16 -4.36 -2.63 -3.25
C GLY A 16 -3.98 -3.98 -2.63
N PHE A 17 -4.80 -5.02 -2.80
CA PHE A 17 -4.49 -6.35 -2.29
C PHE A 17 -4.79 -7.44 -3.31
N SER A 18 -3.78 -8.29 -3.56
CA SER A 18 -3.88 -9.53 -4.34
C SER A 18 -3.62 -10.71 -3.43
N GLY A 19 -4.60 -11.60 -3.29
CA GLY A 19 -4.53 -12.77 -2.42
C GLY A 19 -5.88 -13.47 -2.30
N SER A 20 -6.03 -14.34 -1.29
CA SER A 20 -7.28 -15.03 -1.02
C SER A 20 -8.38 -14.10 -0.51
N GLU A 21 -9.64 -14.49 -0.65
CA GLU A 21 -10.77 -13.73 -0.07
C GLU A 21 -10.69 -13.65 1.46
N ALA A 22 -10.24 -14.71 2.12
CA ALA A 22 -10.01 -14.68 3.57
C ALA A 22 -8.91 -13.67 3.95
N GLY A 23 -7.82 -13.61 3.17
CA GLY A 23 -6.78 -12.60 3.33
C GLY A 23 -7.31 -11.19 3.12
N ARG A 24 -8.12 -10.98 2.09
CA ARG A 24 -8.76 -9.68 1.79
C ARG A 24 -9.67 -9.22 2.92
N ALA A 25 -10.46 -10.10 3.50
CA ALA A 25 -11.32 -9.78 4.64
C ALA A 25 -10.47 -9.27 5.83
N ARG A 26 -9.38 -9.97 6.17
CA ARG A 26 -8.47 -9.53 7.23
C ARG A 26 -7.81 -8.17 6.94
N VAL A 27 -7.37 -7.96 5.71
CA VAL A 27 -6.77 -6.67 5.30
C VAL A 27 -7.80 -5.54 5.43
N ARG A 28 -9.08 -5.78 5.10
CA ARG A 28 -10.16 -4.81 5.32
C ARG A 28 -10.36 -4.48 6.80
N ASP A 29 -10.34 -5.49 7.66
CA ASP A 29 -10.48 -5.29 9.11
C ASP A 29 -9.32 -4.44 9.64
N ILE A 30 -8.08 -4.72 9.21
CA ILE A 30 -6.90 -3.92 9.59
C ILE A 30 -7.04 -2.48 9.08
N ALA A 31 -7.49 -2.31 7.84
CA ALA A 31 -7.63 -0.99 7.22
C ALA A 31 -8.57 -0.07 8.01
N THR A 32 -9.55 -0.59 8.74
CA THR A 32 -10.42 0.23 9.60
C THR A 32 -9.64 1.07 10.63
N LEU A 33 -8.45 0.64 11.03
CA LEU A 33 -7.56 1.39 11.92
C LEU A 33 -7.02 2.67 11.28
N LEU A 34 -7.09 2.77 9.95
CA LEU A 34 -6.59 3.88 9.15
C LEU A 34 -7.69 4.88 8.75
N ALA A 35 -8.94 4.64 9.17
CA ALA A 35 -10.07 5.52 8.85
C ALA A 35 -9.85 6.97 9.29
N GLY A 36 -9.15 7.19 10.41
CA GLY A 36 -8.83 8.52 10.92
C GLY A 36 -7.92 9.37 10.00
N ILE A 37 -7.21 8.73 9.07
CA ILE A 37 -6.39 9.40 8.04
C ILE A 37 -6.94 9.21 6.63
N HIS A 38 -8.15 8.61 6.50
CA HIS A 38 -8.82 8.30 5.24
C HIS A 38 -8.02 7.37 4.31
N ALA A 39 -7.28 6.41 4.89
CA ALA A 39 -6.47 5.43 4.17
C ALA A 39 -6.99 4.00 4.34
N ASP A 40 -8.31 3.85 4.45
CA ASP A 40 -8.98 2.59 4.78
C ASP A 40 -9.61 1.87 3.57
N ALA A 41 -9.43 2.38 2.36
CA ALA A 41 -9.90 1.69 1.16
C ALA A 41 -9.04 0.45 0.84
N ILE A 42 -9.71 -0.62 0.34
CA ILE A 42 -9.01 -1.82 -0.16
C ILE A 42 -9.41 -2.07 -1.61
N GLY A 43 -8.46 -1.85 -2.50
CA GLY A 43 -8.60 -2.05 -3.94
C GLY A 43 -8.62 -3.52 -4.36
N ALA A 44 -9.02 -3.76 -5.60
CA ALA A 44 -9.23 -5.09 -6.15
C ALA A 44 -7.93 -5.90 -6.35
N SER A 45 -6.81 -5.22 -6.57
CA SER A 45 -5.49 -5.83 -6.78
C SER A 45 -4.40 -5.02 -6.11
N GLY A 46 -3.30 -5.64 -5.76
CA GLY A 46 -2.12 -4.99 -5.21
C GLY A 46 -0.85 -5.70 -5.66
N GLY A 47 0.27 -5.06 -5.48
CA GLY A 47 1.59 -5.47 -5.92
C GLY A 47 2.22 -4.38 -6.78
N GLY A 48 3.28 -4.69 -7.48
CA GLY A 48 3.98 -3.78 -8.38
C GLY A 48 5.01 -4.51 -9.22
N ALA A 49 5.75 -3.76 -10.03
CA ALA A 49 6.67 -4.32 -11.00
C ALA A 49 7.87 -5.01 -10.34
N ASP A 50 8.36 -4.47 -9.23
CA ASP A 50 9.56 -4.95 -8.56
C ASP A 50 9.31 -6.26 -7.82
N ILE A 51 8.17 -6.38 -7.14
CA ILE A 51 7.83 -7.59 -6.37
C ILE A 51 7.10 -8.64 -7.19
N GLY A 52 6.52 -8.27 -8.34
CA GLY A 52 5.67 -9.13 -9.16
C GLY A 52 6.25 -10.51 -9.47
N PRO A 53 7.49 -10.60 -10.00
CA PRO A 53 8.12 -11.90 -10.29
C PRO A 53 8.27 -12.78 -9.05
N SER A 54 8.68 -12.21 -7.90
CA SER A 54 8.86 -12.95 -6.65
C SER A 54 7.52 -13.42 -6.06
N VAL A 55 6.51 -12.57 -6.12
CA VAL A 55 5.13 -12.89 -5.69
C VAL A 55 4.57 -14.06 -6.48
N GLN A 56 4.70 -14.01 -7.81
CA GLN A 56 4.23 -15.06 -8.70
C GLN A 56 4.96 -16.38 -8.45
N GLN A 57 6.30 -16.35 -8.35
CA GLN A 57 7.10 -17.55 -8.10
C GLN A 57 6.79 -18.18 -6.75
N ALA A 58 6.61 -17.39 -5.71
CA ALA A 58 6.37 -17.87 -4.36
C ALA A 58 4.89 -18.17 -4.04
N GLY A 59 3.96 -17.75 -4.90
CA GLY A 59 2.51 -17.90 -4.68
C GLY A 59 2.05 -17.22 -3.38
N ILE A 60 2.56 -16.03 -3.09
CA ILE A 60 2.26 -15.30 -1.85
C ILE A 60 1.40 -14.06 -2.14
N PRO A 61 0.62 -13.57 -1.15
CA PRO A 61 -0.15 -12.34 -1.32
C PRO A 61 0.75 -11.13 -1.59
N ALA A 62 0.23 -10.19 -2.38
CA ALA A 62 0.87 -8.92 -2.70
C ALA A 62 -0.01 -7.74 -2.29
N MET A 63 0.63 -6.62 -1.95
CA MET A 63 -0.02 -5.39 -1.55
C MET A 63 0.70 -4.19 -2.18
N SER A 64 -0.05 -3.13 -2.49
CA SER A 64 0.48 -1.82 -2.87
C SER A 64 -0.13 -0.73 -1.99
N LEU A 65 0.62 0.33 -1.70
CA LEU A 65 0.03 1.55 -1.14
C LEU A 65 -0.68 2.30 -2.27
N GLU A 66 -1.95 2.65 -2.06
CA GLU A 66 -2.73 3.49 -2.98
C GLU A 66 -2.71 4.94 -2.48
N VAL A 67 -2.43 5.86 -3.39
CA VAL A 67 -2.33 7.29 -3.09
C VAL A 67 -3.14 8.14 -4.08
N GLU A 68 -3.59 9.31 -3.62
CA GLU A 68 -4.10 10.35 -4.50
C GLU A 68 -2.93 11.03 -5.24
N GLY A 69 -3.22 11.61 -6.41
CA GLY A 69 -2.31 12.52 -7.07
C GLY A 69 -1.90 12.10 -8.47
N ASN A 70 -1.08 12.96 -9.04
CA ASN A 70 -0.69 12.88 -10.44
C ASN A 70 0.77 12.41 -10.57
N TYR A 71 1.15 11.37 -9.84
CA TYR A 71 2.50 10.82 -9.86
C TYR A 71 3.05 10.65 -11.28
N PHE A 72 2.26 10.06 -12.17
CA PHE A 72 2.66 9.82 -13.55
C PHE A 72 2.84 11.10 -14.40
N LEU A 73 2.40 12.26 -13.93
CA LEU A 73 2.66 13.54 -14.62
C LEU A 73 4.08 14.07 -14.36
N ILE A 74 4.70 13.65 -13.26
CA ILE A 74 6.04 14.09 -12.88
C ILE A 74 7.07 12.95 -12.93
N HIS A 75 6.62 11.71 -12.81
CA HIS A 75 7.45 10.51 -12.82
C HIS A 75 8.40 10.48 -14.02
N HIS A 76 9.68 10.23 -13.77
CA HIS A 76 10.75 10.21 -14.75
C HIS A 76 10.90 11.53 -15.55
N THR A 77 10.55 12.65 -14.97
CA THR A 77 10.74 13.99 -15.57
C THR A 77 11.60 14.88 -14.68
N PRO A 78 12.17 15.98 -15.21
CA PRO A 78 12.86 16.98 -14.39
C PRO A 78 11.97 17.68 -13.34
N ALA A 79 10.64 17.51 -13.42
CA ALA A 79 9.70 18.04 -12.44
C ALA A 79 9.54 17.13 -11.20
N ASP A 80 10.14 15.95 -11.19
CA ASP A 80 10.14 15.03 -10.05
C ASP A 80 11.18 15.50 -9.01
N THR A 81 10.75 16.44 -8.21
CA THR A 81 11.58 17.15 -7.24
C THR A 81 10.91 17.17 -5.85
N ILE A 82 11.73 17.31 -4.81
CA ILE A 82 11.29 17.25 -3.40
C ILE A 82 10.20 18.28 -3.04
N ASP A 83 10.12 19.39 -3.73
CA ASP A 83 9.09 20.42 -3.51
C ASP A 83 7.67 19.99 -3.92
N LYS A 84 7.52 18.87 -4.62
CA LYS A 84 6.22 18.27 -4.95
C LYS A 84 5.64 17.44 -3.80
N ILE A 85 6.41 17.23 -2.76
CA ILE A 85 6.06 16.31 -1.67
C ILE A 85 5.58 17.10 -0.45
N ASP A 86 4.35 16.82 -0.02
CA ASP A 86 3.82 17.35 1.24
C ASP A 86 4.34 16.51 2.42
N PRO A 87 5.03 17.12 3.42
CA PRO A 87 5.50 16.40 4.60
C PRO A 87 4.39 15.66 5.36
N LEU A 88 3.16 16.18 5.36
CA LEU A 88 2.03 15.54 5.99
C LEU A 88 1.59 14.28 5.25
N ASP A 89 1.66 14.29 3.93
CA ASP A 89 1.33 13.11 3.12
C ASP A 89 2.37 12.01 3.27
N ILE A 90 3.67 12.36 3.37
CA ILE A 90 4.73 11.39 3.76
C ILE A 90 4.43 10.78 5.13
N ALA A 91 4.08 11.60 6.11
CA ALA A 91 3.79 11.12 7.46
C ALA A 91 2.58 10.16 7.47
N ARG A 92 1.52 10.49 6.72
CA ARG A 92 0.34 9.62 6.57
C ARG A 92 0.66 8.31 5.85
N SER A 93 1.42 8.36 4.76
CA SER A 93 1.83 7.17 4.01
C SER A 93 2.70 6.25 4.87
N SER A 94 3.65 6.83 5.61
CA SER A 94 4.49 6.09 6.56
C SER A 94 3.66 5.44 7.68
N ALA A 95 2.70 6.17 8.24
CA ALA A 95 1.80 5.65 9.27
C ALA A 95 0.92 4.52 8.72
N ALA A 96 0.37 4.68 7.52
CA ALA A 96 -0.46 3.64 6.89
C ALA A 96 0.33 2.34 6.69
N ILE A 97 1.53 2.42 6.11
CA ILE A 97 2.40 1.26 5.91
C ILE A 97 2.78 0.63 7.26
N ALA A 98 3.17 1.45 8.25
CA ALA A 98 3.58 0.96 9.57
C ALA A 98 2.46 0.20 10.27
N VAL A 99 1.24 0.75 10.32
CA VAL A 99 0.07 0.09 10.93
C VAL A 99 -0.24 -1.21 10.20
N MET A 100 -0.38 -1.17 8.88
CA MET A 100 -0.72 -2.34 8.09
C MET A 100 0.31 -3.47 8.26
N THR A 101 1.59 -3.15 8.12
CA THR A 101 2.66 -4.15 8.20
C THR A 101 2.85 -4.69 9.62
N TYR A 102 2.74 -3.83 10.63
CA TYR A 102 2.85 -4.25 12.04
C TYR A 102 1.74 -5.24 12.41
N VAL A 103 0.48 -4.90 12.13
CA VAL A 103 -0.64 -5.78 12.49
C VAL A 103 -0.55 -7.11 11.73
N ILE A 104 -0.20 -7.10 10.44
CA ILE A 104 -0.02 -8.35 9.68
C ILE A 104 1.11 -9.21 10.24
N ALA A 105 2.19 -8.58 10.73
CA ALA A 105 3.32 -9.32 11.30
C ALA A 105 2.99 -9.96 12.65
N GLU A 106 2.15 -9.29 13.47
CA GLU A 106 1.79 -9.73 14.82
C GLU A 106 0.60 -10.69 14.86
N MET A 107 -0.24 -10.74 13.81
CA MET A 107 -1.40 -11.62 13.82
C MET A 107 -0.98 -13.10 13.66
N PRO A 108 -1.67 -14.03 14.36
CA PRO A 108 -1.33 -15.47 14.33
C PRO A 108 -1.69 -16.12 12.99
N GLU A 109 -2.69 -15.61 12.28
CA GLU A 109 -3.14 -16.14 10.99
C GLU A 109 -2.34 -15.56 9.84
N ARG A 110 -2.08 -16.37 8.84
CA ARG A 110 -1.44 -15.93 7.59
C ARG A 110 -2.49 -15.41 6.59
N LEU A 111 -2.08 -14.48 5.72
CA LEU A 111 -2.92 -13.95 4.65
C LEU A 111 -3.10 -14.88 3.43
N ARG A 112 -2.60 -16.10 3.52
CA ARG A 112 -2.74 -17.11 2.45
C ARG A 112 -4.12 -17.73 2.44
#